data_468322ea5d9d52943bf7a57aace176ed
#
_entry.id   468322ea5d9d52943bf7a57aace176ed
#
_cell.length_a   1.000
_cell.length_b   1.000
_cell.length_c   1.000
_cell.angle_alpha   90.00
_cell.angle_beta   90.00
_cell.angle_gamma   90.00
#
_symmetry.space_group_name_H-M   'P 1'
#
loop_
_entity.id
_entity.type
_entity.pdbx_description
1 polymer ?
#
loop_
_entity_poly.entity_id
_entity_poly.type
_entity_poly.pdbx_seq_one_letter_code
_entity_poly.pdbx_strand_id
1 'polypeptide(L)'
;SYLPLGFSSLRIWNRERVEGRKKTNRRATLPYKDKESYRWALAAKESVACIPSDVRKTIVGDRENDIYAFMEETLEAGCDFLIRSSHNRKCAVDDDFETLTELLIKRKPMGEYRFSLPGRKGRKNRTAIMEVRFMPITIHAPHSNAGGKEKLDVYCVHVKERADSVPASEEPIEWRLLTSHEVTNLTQAVQCIEWYKCRWLIEELFRVTKSKGFTIENVQLEDGE
;
A
#
# COMPACT_ATOMS: atom_id res chain seq x y z
N SER A 1 7.57 6.56 18.51
CA SER A 1 8.66 6.74 17.55
C SER A 1 8.89 5.42 16.84
N TYR A 2 8.83 5.44 15.51
CA TYR A 2 9.06 4.26 14.67
C TYR A 2 10.50 4.31 14.16
N LEU A 3 11.30 3.32 14.51
CA LEU A 3 12.69 3.22 14.09
C LEU A 3 12.84 2.06 13.09
N PRO A 4 13.53 2.25 11.96
CA PRO A 4 13.88 1.15 11.08
C PRO A 4 14.87 0.22 11.79
N LEU A 5 14.60 -1.09 11.77
CA LEU A 5 15.44 -2.10 12.39
C LEU A 5 16.42 -2.74 11.39
N GLY A 6 16.15 -2.63 10.10
CA GLY A 6 16.96 -3.22 9.04
C GLY A 6 16.13 -3.72 7.87
N PHE A 7 16.74 -4.55 7.04
CA PHE A 7 16.10 -5.22 5.92
C PHE A 7 15.73 -6.65 6.34
N SER A 8 14.47 -7.03 6.13
CA SER A 8 14.01 -8.41 6.34
C SER A 8 14.18 -9.26 5.07
N SER A 9 14.20 -8.65 3.90
CA SER A 9 14.46 -9.29 2.60
C SER A 9 15.07 -8.28 1.63
N LEU A 10 16.02 -8.71 0.84
CA LEU A 10 16.62 -7.94 -0.26
C LEU A 10 16.66 -8.80 -1.50
N ARG A 11 16.07 -8.34 -2.60
CA ARG A 11 16.09 -9.01 -3.89
C ARG A 11 16.66 -8.09 -4.96
N ILE A 12 17.67 -8.57 -5.65
CA ILE A 12 18.25 -7.93 -6.82
C ILE A 12 17.76 -8.70 -8.05
N TRP A 13 17.24 -8.00 -9.03
CA TRP A 13 16.85 -8.63 -10.30
C TRP A 13 17.22 -7.72 -11.47
N ASN A 14 17.62 -8.34 -12.56
CA ASN A 14 17.86 -7.66 -13.81
C ASN A 14 16.61 -7.73 -14.69
N ARG A 15 16.23 -6.63 -15.31
CA ARG A 15 15.16 -6.63 -16.31
C ARG A 15 15.77 -7.00 -17.65
N GLU A 16 15.45 -8.19 -18.17
CA GLU A 16 15.77 -8.52 -19.55
C GLU A 16 15.15 -7.47 -20.49
N ARG A 17 15.99 -6.72 -21.18
CA ARG A 17 15.56 -5.83 -22.27
C ARG A 17 15.13 -6.71 -23.44
N VAL A 18 13.86 -7.03 -23.53
CA VAL A 18 13.29 -7.69 -24.72
C VAL A 18 13.05 -6.60 -25.76
N GLU A 19 13.99 -6.45 -26.67
CA GLU A 19 13.84 -5.60 -27.86
C GLU A 19 12.68 -6.09 -28.73
N GLY A 20 11.82 -5.17 -29.18
CA GLY A 20 10.82 -5.43 -30.22
C GLY A 20 9.50 -6.06 -29.79
N ARG A 21 9.27 -6.36 -28.51
CA ARG A 21 7.93 -6.83 -28.08
C ARG A 21 6.98 -5.65 -27.84
N LYS A 22 6.00 -5.49 -28.75
CA LYS A 22 4.78 -4.74 -28.45
C LYS A 22 4.29 -5.17 -27.07
N LYS A 23 4.06 -4.19 -26.16
CA LYS A 23 3.38 -4.41 -24.86
C LYS A 23 2.00 -5.00 -25.15
N THR A 24 1.94 -6.28 -25.35
CA THR A 24 0.69 -6.99 -25.67
C THR A 24 -0.08 -7.20 -24.37
N ASN A 25 -1.41 -7.22 -24.47
CA ASN A 25 -2.39 -7.56 -23.42
C ASN A 25 -2.13 -8.91 -22.70
N ARG A 26 -1.09 -9.61 -23.08
CA ARG A 26 -0.64 -10.89 -22.54
C ARG A 26 -0.32 -10.86 -21.05
N ARG A 27 0.12 -9.69 -20.50
CA ARG A 27 0.41 -9.54 -19.04
C ARG A 27 -0.84 -9.59 -18.17
N ALA A 28 -2.00 -9.19 -18.69
CA ALA A 28 -3.24 -9.20 -17.93
C ALA A 28 -3.75 -10.62 -17.67
N THR A 29 -3.49 -11.55 -18.59
CA THR A 29 -3.98 -12.94 -18.56
C THR A 29 -3.04 -13.92 -17.87
N LEU A 30 -1.81 -13.50 -17.52
CA LEU A 30 -0.86 -14.37 -16.82
C LEU A 30 -1.38 -14.69 -15.41
N PRO A 31 -1.18 -15.93 -14.92
CA PRO A 31 -1.32 -16.25 -13.50
C PRO A 31 -0.51 -15.29 -12.63
N TYR A 32 -0.98 -15.01 -11.42
CA TYR A 32 -0.28 -14.07 -10.53
C TYR A 32 1.19 -14.45 -10.28
N LYS A 33 1.47 -15.74 -10.14
CA LYS A 33 2.83 -16.28 -9.91
C LYS A 33 3.81 -16.01 -11.05
N ASP A 34 3.30 -15.77 -12.26
CA ASP A 34 4.11 -15.49 -13.44
C ASP A 34 4.23 -13.98 -13.72
N LYS A 35 3.60 -13.15 -12.88
CA LYS A 35 3.70 -11.69 -12.99
C LYS A 35 4.91 -11.16 -12.24
N GLU A 36 5.52 -10.11 -12.75
CA GLU A 36 6.62 -9.39 -12.06
C GLU A 36 6.21 -8.95 -10.65
N SER A 37 4.94 -8.63 -10.43
CA SER A 37 4.41 -8.25 -9.12
C SER A 37 4.39 -9.38 -8.08
N TYR A 38 4.58 -10.64 -8.48
CA TYR A 38 4.68 -11.76 -7.55
C TYR A 38 5.89 -11.65 -6.61
N ARG A 39 6.93 -10.92 -7.02
CA ARG A 39 8.09 -10.60 -6.16
C ARG A 39 7.69 -10.02 -4.81
N TRP A 40 6.59 -9.27 -4.74
CA TRP A 40 6.11 -8.69 -3.49
C TRP A 40 5.62 -9.77 -2.51
N ALA A 41 4.91 -10.77 -3.01
CA ALA A 41 4.46 -11.91 -2.20
C ALA A 41 5.64 -12.75 -1.72
N LEU A 42 6.64 -12.97 -2.57
CA LEU A 42 7.86 -13.67 -2.18
C LEU A 42 8.64 -12.90 -1.10
N ALA A 43 8.83 -11.60 -1.27
CA ALA A 43 9.50 -10.76 -0.27
C ALA A 43 8.72 -10.73 1.05
N ALA A 44 7.38 -10.70 1.01
CA ALA A 44 6.54 -10.77 2.20
C ALA A 44 6.74 -12.10 2.94
N LYS A 45 6.70 -13.23 2.24
CA LYS A 45 6.93 -14.57 2.83
C LYS A 45 8.29 -14.68 3.48
N GLU A 46 9.34 -14.21 2.81
CA GLU A 46 10.71 -14.18 3.37
C GLU A 46 10.79 -13.31 4.62
N SER A 47 10.19 -12.12 4.57
CA SER A 47 10.16 -11.19 5.70
C SER A 47 9.44 -11.79 6.90
N VAL A 48 8.32 -12.48 6.68
CA VAL A 48 7.57 -13.18 7.75
C VAL A 48 8.42 -14.26 8.40
N ALA A 49 9.18 -15.01 7.60
CA ALA A 49 10.05 -16.09 8.10
C ALA A 49 11.22 -15.59 8.98
N CYS A 50 11.66 -14.34 8.76
CA CYS A 50 12.74 -13.72 9.54
C CYS A 50 12.30 -13.16 10.90
N ILE A 51 10.98 -13.05 11.15
CA ILE A 51 10.43 -12.42 12.35
C ILE A 51 9.81 -13.51 13.24
N PRO A 52 10.04 -13.52 14.57
CA PRO A 52 9.46 -14.49 15.48
C PRO A 52 7.95 -14.65 15.31
N SER A 53 7.43 -15.86 15.51
CA SER A 53 6.03 -16.19 15.26
C SER A 53 5.06 -15.51 16.23
N ASP A 54 5.49 -15.19 17.43
CA ASP A 54 4.75 -14.48 18.48
C ASP A 54 4.65 -12.96 18.23
N VAL A 55 5.38 -12.43 17.26
CA VAL A 55 5.30 -11.02 16.86
C VAL A 55 4.26 -10.83 15.76
N ARG A 56 3.28 -9.98 15.99
CA ARG A 56 2.30 -9.60 14.97
C ARG A 56 2.98 -8.77 13.88
N LYS A 57 2.81 -9.17 12.63
CA LYS A 57 3.48 -8.61 11.45
C LYS A 57 2.47 -7.92 10.55
N THR A 58 2.84 -6.77 9.99
CA THR A 58 1.99 -6.05 9.03
C THR A 58 2.82 -5.60 7.83
N ILE A 59 2.44 -6.03 6.65
CA ILE A 59 3.02 -5.52 5.40
C ILE A 59 2.37 -4.20 5.04
N VAL A 60 3.16 -3.14 4.96
CA VAL A 60 2.69 -1.81 4.55
C VAL A 60 3.10 -1.58 3.11
N GLY A 61 2.11 -1.42 2.23
CA GLY A 61 2.32 -1.30 0.78
C GLY A 61 1.75 -0.04 0.17
N ASP A 62 2.29 0.38 -0.96
CA ASP A 62 1.76 1.47 -1.76
C ASP A 62 0.74 0.97 -2.81
N ARG A 63 0.46 1.81 -3.81
CA ARG A 63 -0.50 1.50 -4.89
C ARG A 63 -0.09 0.30 -5.75
N GLU A 64 1.20 -0.02 -5.86
CA GLU A 64 1.68 -1.17 -6.63
C GLU A 64 1.31 -2.50 -5.95
N ASN A 65 1.10 -2.48 -4.62
CA ASN A 65 0.69 -3.64 -3.84
C ASN A 65 -0.84 -3.83 -3.80
N ASP A 66 -1.63 -2.95 -4.46
CA ASP A 66 -3.10 -3.09 -4.52
C ASP A 66 -3.53 -4.23 -5.45
N ILE A 67 -3.12 -5.44 -5.12
CA ILE A 67 -3.35 -6.68 -5.86
C ILE A 67 -4.08 -7.66 -4.95
N TYR A 68 -5.26 -8.15 -5.37
CA TYR A 68 -6.07 -9.08 -4.58
C TYR A 68 -5.28 -10.31 -4.14
N ALA A 69 -4.63 -10.99 -5.08
CA ALA A 69 -3.83 -12.19 -4.78
C ALA A 69 -2.66 -11.92 -3.82
N PHE A 70 -2.08 -10.71 -3.83
CA PHE A 70 -1.06 -10.32 -2.86
C PHE A 70 -1.63 -10.20 -1.45
N MET A 71 -2.81 -9.61 -1.31
CA MET A 71 -3.50 -9.50 -0.01
C MET A 71 -3.84 -10.88 0.54
N GLU A 72 -4.37 -11.76 -0.32
CA GLU A 72 -4.69 -13.14 0.01
C GLU A 72 -3.46 -13.91 0.50
N GLU A 73 -2.37 -13.94 -0.30
CA GLU A 73 -1.14 -14.64 0.05
C GLU A 73 -0.46 -14.08 1.31
N THR A 74 -0.62 -12.78 1.58
CA THR A 74 -0.12 -12.15 2.80
C THR A 74 -0.85 -12.68 4.03
N LEU A 75 -2.17 -12.81 3.96
CA LEU A 75 -2.97 -13.40 5.04
C LEU A 75 -2.67 -14.89 5.23
N GLU A 76 -2.51 -15.65 4.15
CA GLU A 76 -2.13 -17.06 4.21
C GLU A 76 -0.76 -17.27 4.86
N ALA A 77 0.16 -16.32 4.68
CA ALA A 77 1.46 -16.33 5.36
C ALA A 77 1.38 -15.94 6.84
N GLY A 78 0.17 -15.71 7.40
CA GLY A 78 -0.01 -15.31 8.80
C GLY A 78 0.42 -13.88 9.10
N CYS A 79 0.31 -13.00 8.11
CA CYS A 79 0.69 -11.60 8.21
C CYS A 79 -0.50 -10.69 7.87
N ASP A 80 -0.63 -9.59 8.60
CA ASP A 80 -1.56 -8.54 8.27
C ASP A 80 -1.05 -7.65 7.13
N PHE A 81 -1.94 -6.90 6.52
CA PHE A 81 -1.56 -5.90 5.52
C PHE A 81 -2.21 -4.55 5.77
N LEU A 82 -1.55 -3.50 5.25
CA LEU A 82 -2.05 -2.13 5.15
C LEU A 82 -1.59 -1.56 3.81
N ILE A 83 -2.50 -1.48 2.84
CA ILE A 83 -2.17 -1.18 1.44
C ILE A 83 -2.96 0.03 0.96
N ARG A 84 -2.29 0.94 0.27
CA ARG A 84 -2.97 2.05 -0.39
C ARG A 84 -3.69 1.57 -1.64
N SER A 85 -5.00 1.70 -1.66
CA SER A 85 -5.81 1.32 -2.82
C SER A 85 -5.60 2.29 -3.99
N SER A 86 -5.44 1.73 -5.18
CA SER A 86 -5.38 2.41 -6.46
C SER A 86 -6.59 2.11 -7.34
N HIS A 87 -7.31 1.03 -7.06
CA HIS A 87 -8.44 0.57 -7.86
C HIS A 87 -9.77 1.00 -7.25
N ASN A 88 -10.72 1.42 -8.10
CA ASN A 88 -12.10 1.62 -7.69
C ASN A 88 -12.83 0.27 -7.70
N ARG A 89 -12.55 -0.56 -6.70
CA ARG A 89 -13.06 -1.93 -6.60
C ARG A 89 -14.56 -1.94 -6.36
N LYS A 90 -15.23 -2.98 -6.88
CA LYS A 90 -16.55 -3.37 -6.39
C LYS A 90 -16.39 -4.00 -5.02
N CYS A 91 -17.13 -3.51 -4.06
CA CYS A 91 -17.13 -3.96 -2.69
C CYS A 91 -18.56 -4.28 -2.27
N ALA A 92 -18.74 -5.24 -1.37
CA ALA A 92 -20.00 -5.47 -0.70
C ALA A 92 -19.95 -4.87 0.71
N VAL A 93 -21.04 -4.22 1.08
CA VAL A 93 -21.35 -3.79 2.45
C VAL A 93 -22.81 -4.15 2.68
N ASP A 94 -23.09 -4.97 3.69
CA ASP A 94 -24.46 -5.41 4.03
C ASP A 94 -25.27 -5.94 2.79
N ASP A 95 -24.63 -6.80 1.97
CA ASP A 95 -25.17 -7.40 0.73
C ASP A 95 -25.38 -6.44 -0.46
N ASP A 96 -25.12 -5.15 -0.31
CA ASP A 96 -25.14 -4.17 -1.41
C ASP A 96 -23.77 -4.11 -2.11
N PHE A 97 -23.80 -4.16 -3.45
CA PHE A 97 -22.60 -4.07 -4.29
C PHE A 97 -22.44 -2.66 -4.84
N GLU A 98 -21.44 -1.95 -4.34
CA GLU A 98 -21.09 -0.61 -4.82
C GLU A 98 -19.58 -0.51 -5.09
N THR A 99 -19.18 0.52 -5.82
CA THR A 99 -17.76 0.80 -5.94
C THR A 99 -17.24 1.45 -4.64
N LEU A 100 -15.96 1.24 -4.35
CA LEU A 100 -15.33 1.85 -3.17
C LEU A 100 -15.52 3.38 -3.14
N THR A 101 -15.48 4.05 -4.30
CA THR A 101 -15.70 5.50 -4.39
C THR A 101 -17.12 5.88 -3.99
N GLU A 102 -18.15 5.17 -4.46
CA GLU A 102 -19.54 5.42 -4.13
C GLU A 102 -19.80 5.24 -2.63
N LEU A 103 -19.27 4.17 -2.05
CA LEU A 103 -19.34 3.92 -0.60
C LEU A 103 -18.72 5.06 0.21
N LEU A 104 -17.54 5.55 -0.22
CA LEU A 104 -16.83 6.62 0.49
C LEU A 104 -17.52 7.98 0.38
N ILE A 105 -18.17 8.28 -0.75
CA ILE A 105 -18.95 9.53 -0.94
C ILE A 105 -20.16 9.55 0.00
N LYS A 106 -20.86 8.45 0.16
CA LYS A 106 -22.04 8.32 1.03
C LYS A 106 -21.69 8.39 2.53
N ARG A 107 -20.47 8.03 2.91
CA ARG A 107 -20.06 7.95 4.31
C ARG A 107 -19.64 9.32 4.83
N LYS A 108 -20.29 9.79 5.89
CA LYS A 108 -19.87 11.01 6.60
C LYS A 108 -18.51 10.80 7.30
N PRO A 109 -17.69 11.84 7.46
CA PRO A 109 -16.50 11.78 8.29
C PRO A 109 -16.85 11.36 9.72
N MET A 110 -16.04 10.48 10.29
CA MET A 110 -16.20 9.96 11.64
C MET A 110 -15.21 10.60 12.64
N GLY A 111 -14.32 11.44 12.14
CA GLY A 111 -13.39 12.22 12.93
C GLY A 111 -12.40 12.97 12.06
N GLU A 112 -11.53 13.74 12.71
CA GLU A 112 -10.45 14.48 12.08
C GLU A 112 -9.10 14.01 12.59
N TYR A 113 -8.10 14.09 11.73
CA TYR A 113 -6.70 13.88 12.05
C TYR A 113 -5.87 15.03 11.52
N ARG A 114 -4.98 15.59 12.34
CA ARG A 114 -4.09 16.69 11.96
C ARG A 114 -2.73 16.16 11.53
N PHE A 115 -2.28 16.59 10.39
CA PHE A 115 -1.10 16.10 9.74
C PHE A 115 -0.13 17.23 9.40
N SER A 116 1.04 17.23 10.04
CA SER A 116 2.08 18.22 9.75
C SER A 116 2.82 17.87 8.48
N LEU A 117 2.78 18.76 7.50
CA LEU A 117 3.49 18.65 6.24
C LEU A 117 4.73 19.53 6.28
N PRO A 118 5.94 18.95 6.21
CA PRO A 118 7.16 19.74 6.14
C PRO A 118 7.22 20.51 4.82
N GLY A 119 7.85 21.68 4.87
CA GLY A 119 8.10 22.47 3.68
C GLY A 119 9.03 21.75 2.70
N ARG A 120 8.82 22.04 1.43
CA ARG A 120 9.69 21.63 0.32
C ARG A 120 9.96 22.86 -0.54
N LYS A 121 10.87 22.75 -1.52
CA LYS A 121 11.09 23.83 -2.49
C LYS A 121 9.76 24.21 -3.14
N GLY A 122 9.32 25.44 -2.94
CA GLY A 122 8.03 25.95 -3.43
C GLY A 122 6.80 25.69 -2.54
N ARG A 123 6.96 25.03 -1.38
CA ARG A 123 5.87 24.80 -0.42
C ARG A 123 6.31 25.12 1.00
N LYS A 124 5.53 25.95 1.72
CA LYS A 124 5.73 26.23 3.14
C LYS A 124 5.30 25.06 4.02
N ASN A 125 5.85 25.02 5.25
CA ASN A 125 5.30 24.13 6.28
C ASN A 125 3.83 24.46 6.52
N ARG A 126 3.00 23.42 6.61
CA ARG A 126 1.59 23.57 6.96
C ARG A 126 1.03 22.37 7.69
N THR A 127 -0.09 22.56 8.34
CA THR A 127 -0.87 21.47 8.93
C THR A 127 -2.09 21.22 8.05
N ALA A 128 -2.20 20.02 7.51
CA ALA A 128 -3.40 19.56 6.82
C ALA A 128 -4.41 19.02 7.83
N ILE A 129 -5.68 19.34 7.64
CA ILE A 129 -6.79 18.80 8.43
C ILE A 129 -7.43 17.70 7.60
N MET A 130 -7.34 16.48 8.08
CA MET A 130 -7.78 15.29 7.37
C MET A 130 -9.10 14.80 7.94
N GLU A 131 -10.12 14.70 7.11
CA GLU A 131 -11.34 13.94 7.42
C GLU A 131 -11.05 12.46 7.36
N VAL A 132 -11.47 11.70 8.37
CA VAL A 132 -11.25 10.27 8.47
C VAL A 132 -12.59 9.54 8.41
N ARG A 133 -12.67 8.57 7.51
CA ARG A 133 -13.79 7.62 7.40
C ARG A 133 -13.23 6.22 7.50
N PHE A 134 -13.96 5.31 8.11
CA PHE A 134 -13.58 3.90 8.16
C PHE A 134 -14.81 3.01 8.16
N MET A 135 -14.68 1.79 7.62
CA MET A 135 -15.77 0.83 7.54
C MET A 135 -15.25 -0.56 7.19
N PRO A 136 -15.93 -1.63 7.63
CA PRO A 136 -15.72 -2.95 7.07
C PRO A 136 -16.23 -2.98 5.63
N ILE A 137 -15.55 -3.71 4.77
CA ILE A 137 -15.96 -3.97 3.38
C ILE A 137 -15.54 -5.38 3.00
N THR A 138 -16.30 -6.01 2.11
CA THR A 138 -15.90 -7.25 1.46
C THR A 138 -15.44 -6.94 0.04
N ILE A 139 -14.21 -7.29 -0.30
CA ILE A 139 -13.68 -7.19 -1.66
C ILE A 139 -13.75 -8.54 -2.35
N HIS A 140 -14.14 -8.54 -3.64
CA HIS A 140 -14.29 -9.75 -4.43
C HIS A 140 -13.07 -10.01 -5.30
N ALA A 141 -12.75 -11.29 -5.47
CA ALA A 141 -11.67 -11.72 -6.35
C ALA A 141 -11.94 -11.29 -7.80
N PRO A 142 -10.93 -10.81 -8.53
CA PRO A 142 -11.07 -10.64 -9.97
C PRO A 142 -11.19 -11.99 -10.65
N HIS A 143 -11.86 -12.06 -11.80
CA HIS A 143 -12.02 -13.31 -12.58
C HIS A 143 -10.68 -14.02 -12.91
N SER A 144 -9.57 -13.29 -12.89
CA SER A 144 -8.23 -13.85 -13.13
C SER A 144 -7.63 -14.57 -11.91
N ASN A 145 -8.29 -14.54 -10.74
CA ASN A 145 -7.82 -15.20 -9.52
C ASN A 145 -8.40 -16.62 -9.41
N ALA A 146 -8.15 -17.46 -10.39
CA ALA A 146 -8.63 -18.83 -10.38
C ALA A 146 -7.94 -19.65 -9.27
N GLY A 147 -8.75 -20.26 -8.39
CA GLY A 147 -8.28 -21.17 -7.33
C GLY A 147 -7.97 -20.53 -5.98
N GLY A 148 -8.11 -19.22 -5.83
CA GLY A 148 -8.02 -18.52 -4.54
C GLY A 148 -9.38 -18.31 -3.87
N LYS A 149 -9.40 -17.56 -2.77
CA LYS A 149 -10.64 -17.16 -2.08
C LYS A 149 -11.47 -16.27 -3.01
N GLU A 150 -12.78 -16.46 -2.99
CA GLU A 150 -13.70 -15.64 -3.78
C GLU A 150 -13.84 -14.22 -3.22
N LYS A 151 -13.67 -14.07 -1.92
CA LYS A 151 -13.82 -12.79 -1.22
C LYS A 151 -12.85 -12.66 -0.05
N LEU A 152 -12.53 -11.42 0.30
CA LEU A 152 -11.77 -11.05 1.50
C LEU A 152 -12.54 -9.98 2.27
N ASP A 153 -12.77 -10.23 3.56
CA ASP A 153 -13.31 -9.24 4.47
C ASP A 153 -12.16 -8.41 5.01
N VAL A 154 -12.24 -7.11 4.81
CA VAL A 154 -11.19 -6.14 5.14
C VAL A 154 -11.81 -4.85 5.66
N TYR A 155 -10.98 -3.97 6.18
CA TYR A 155 -11.40 -2.62 6.55
C TYR A 155 -10.83 -1.60 5.57
N CYS A 156 -11.64 -0.58 5.24
CA CYS A 156 -11.20 0.57 4.50
C CYS A 156 -11.05 1.76 5.46
N VAL A 157 -9.89 2.40 5.45
CA VAL A 157 -9.63 3.69 6.10
C VAL A 157 -9.42 4.73 5.01
N HIS A 158 -10.34 5.67 4.88
CA HIS A 158 -10.28 6.77 3.94
C HIS A 158 -9.89 8.06 4.65
N VAL A 159 -8.85 8.68 4.17
CA VAL A 159 -8.30 9.92 4.70
C VAL A 159 -8.26 10.94 3.58
N LYS A 160 -9.01 12.03 3.73
CA LYS A 160 -9.08 13.10 2.73
C LYS A 160 -8.90 14.45 3.39
N GLU A 161 -8.05 15.27 2.79
CA GLU A 161 -7.84 16.63 3.26
C GLU A 161 -9.10 17.47 3.08
N ARG A 162 -9.47 18.19 4.12
CA ARG A 162 -10.62 19.07 4.14
C ARG A 162 -10.37 20.28 3.21
N ALA A 163 -11.33 20.59 2.37
CA ALA A 163 -11.18 21.57 1.29
C ALA A 163 -10.69 22.94 1.77
N ASP A 164 -11.12 23.39 2.95
CA ASP A 164 -10.73 24.68 3.55
C ASP A 164 -9.30 24.70 4.11
N SER A 165 -8.65 23.54 4.22
CA SER A 165 -7.24 23.44 4.64
C SER A 165 -6.27 23.28 3.46
N VAL A 166 -6.77 23.12 2.23
CA VAL A 166 -5.97 22.94 1.03
C VAL A 166 -5.61 24.31 0.44
N PRO A 167 -4.31 24.65 0.28
CA PRO A 167 -3.92 25.86 -0.44
C PRO A 167 -4.38 25.82 -1.90
N ALA A 168 -4.75 26.97 -2.46
CA ALA A 168 -5.27 27.09 -3.82
C ALA A 168 -4.31 26.53 -4.91
N SER A 169 -3.02 26.44 -4.61
CA SER A 169 -1.99 25.92 -5.53
C SER A 169 -1.65 24.46 -5.33
N GLU A 170 -2.33 23.75 -4.41
CA GLU A 170 -2.04 22.34 -4.09
C GLU A 170 -3.28 21.46 -4.32
N GLU A 171 -3.03 20.20 -4.66
CA GLU A 171 -4.05 19.17 -4.69
C GLU A 171 -4.29 18.62 -3.26
N PRO A 172 -5.54 18.28 -2.90
CA PRO A 172 -5.82 17.70 -1.59
C PRO A 172 -5.15 16.33 -1.43
N ILE A 173 -4.66 16.09 -0.23
CA ILE A 173 -4.15 14.77 0.11
C ILE A 173 -5.33 13.81 0.27
N GLU A 174 -5.26 12.68 -0.42
CA GLU A 174 -6.26 11.61 -0.30
C GLU A 174 -5.59 10.24 -0.27
N TRP A 175 -5.92 9.46 0.76
CA TRP A 175 -5.51 8.07 0.89
C TRP A 175 -6.73 7.19 1.12
N ARG A 176 -6.78 6.08 0.37
CA ARG A 176 -7.71 4.98 0.59
C ARG A 176 -6.86 3.79 1.00
N LEU A 177 -6.95 3.39 2.26
CA LEU A 177 -6.15 2.31 2.81
C LEU A 177 -7.04 1.10 3.03
N LEU A 178 -6.61 -0.05 2.52
CA LEU A 178 -7.22 -1.35 2.79
C LEU A 178 -6.36 -2.09 3.80
N THR A 179 -6.98 -2.69 4.80
CA THR A 179 -6.26 -3.39 5.85
C THR A 179 -7.04 -4.60 6.37
N SER A 180 -6.31 -5.63 6.78
CA SER A 180 -6.85 -6.78 7.53
C SER A 180 -7.01 -6.50 9.02
N HIS A 181 -6.43 -5.40 9.54
CA HIS A 181 -6.66 -4.98 10.91
C HIS A 181 -8.10 -4.52 11.11
N GLU A 182 -8.68 -4.92 12.24
CA GLU A 182 -9.97 -4.41 12.65
C GLU A 182 -9.93 -2.90 12.92
N VAL A 183 -10.88 -2.15 12.33
CA VAL A 183 -10.98 -0.70 12.48
C VAL A 183 -12.43 -0.33 12.76
N THR A 184 -12.77 -0.28 14.04
CA THR A 184 -14.13 0.01 14.55
C THR A 184 -14.25 1.39 15.21
N ASN A 185 -13.13 2.06 15.43
CA ASN A 185 -13.08 3.39 16.05
C ASN A 185 -11.98 4.28 15.46
N LEU A 186 -12.07 5.57 15.76
CA LEU A 186 -11.13 6.57 15.23
C LEU A 186 -9.68 6.31 15.66
N THR A 187 -9.44 5.83 16.86
CA THR A 187 -8.08 5.54 17.36
C THR A 187 -7.40 4.47 16.50
N GLN A 188 -8.10 3.41 16.15
CA GLN A 188 -7.59 2.35 15.26
C GLN A 188 -7.37 2.87 13.83
N ALA A 189 -8.29 3.71 13.33
CA ALA A 189 -8.11 4.34 12.02
C ALA A 189 -6.86 5.25 11.98
N VAL A 190 -6.65 6.06 13.01
CA VAL A 190 -5.45 6.89 13.16
C VAL A 190 -4.20 6.04 13.27
N GLN A 191 -4.25 4.91 13.96
CA GLN A 191 -3.11 3.97 14.03
C GLN A 191 -2.72 3.45 12.63
N CYS A 192 -3.69 3.09 11.79
CA CYS A 192 -3.42 2.71 10.40
C CYS A 192 -2.78 3.86 9.60
N ILE A 193 -3.25 5.09 9.79
CA ILE A 193 -2.67 6.28 9.15
C ILE A 193 -1.21 6.47 9.58
N GLU A 194 -0.91 6.33 10.87
CA GLU A 194 0.46 6.45 11.39
C GLU A 194 1.37 5.36 10.85
N TRP A 195 0.92 4.11 10.78
CA TRP A 195 1.68 3.03 10.15
C TRP A 195 1.93 3.29 8.67
N TYR A 196 0.94 3.76 7.93
CA TYR A 196 1.11 4.08 6.51
C TYR A 196 2.11 5.23 6.29
N LYS A 197 2.17 6.20 7.19
CA LYS A 197 3.19 7.27 7.16
C LYS A 197 4.61 6.70 7.26
N CYS A 198 4.80 5.62 8.02
CA CYS A 198 6.12 4.99 8.15
C CYS A 198 6.66 4.45 6.82
N ARG A 199 5.82 4.22 5.81
CA ARG A 199 6.26 3.84 4.46
C ARG A 199 7.27 4.85 3.86
N TRP A 200 7.20 6.14 4.24
CA TRP A 200 8.17 7.14 3.81
C TRP A 200 9.62 6.84 4.22
N LEU A 201 9.83 6.04 5.24
CA LEU A 201 11.17 5.65 5.69
C LEU A 201 11.94 4.92 4.58
N ILE A 202 11.25 4.15 3.73
CA ILE A 202 11.90 3.48 2.59
C ILE A 202 12.36 4.48 1.52
N GLU A 203 11.61 5.55 1.29
CA GLU A 203 12.00 6.60 0.33
C GLU A 203 13.21 7.39 0.84
N GLU A 204 13.25 7.68 2.13
CA GLU A 204 14.42 8.30 2.76
C GLU A 204 15.66 7.39 2.69
N LEU A 205 15.48 6.09 2.89
CA LEU A 205 16.55 5.12 2.75
C LEU A 205 17.10 5.12 1.32
N PHE A 206 16.22 5.02 0.30
CA PHE A 206 16.65 5.10 -1.10
C PHE A 206 17.32 6.43 -1.43
N ARG A 207 16.85 7.54 -0.88
CA ARG A 207 17.49 8.84 -1.06
C ARG A 207 18.93 8.86 -0.52
N VAL A 208 19.15 8.26 0.64
CA VAL A 208 20.49 8.18 1.25
C VAL A 208 21.39 7.25 0.44
N THR A 209 20.89 6.09 0.06
CA THR A 209 21.69 5.10 -0.68
C THR A 209 22.03 5.53 -2.11
N LYS A 210 21.13 6.29 -2.76
CA LYS A 210 21.33 6.76 -4.15
C LYS A 210 22.15 8.05 -4.25
N SER A 211 22.02 8.98 -3.32
CA SER A 211 22.55 10.34 -3.49
C SER A 211 23.54 10.82 -2.43
N LYS A 212 23.63 10.20 -1.25
CA LYS A 212 24.40 10.74 -0.12
C LYS A 212 25.53 9.87 0.41
N GLY A 213 25.99 8.88 -0.30
CA GLY A 213 27.14 8.11 0.23
C GLY A 213 27.47 6.83 -0.52
N PHE A 214 26.48 6.14 -1.01
CA PHE A 214 26.73 4.83 -1.63
C PHE A 214 26.66 4.85 -3.15
N THR A 215 26.10 5.89 -3.78
CA THR A 215 25.96 6.05 -5.26
C THR A 215 25.69 4.73 -5.98
N ILE A 216 24.77 3.92 -5.42
CA ILE A 216 24.48 2.56 -5.91
C ILE A 216 24.15 2.52 -7.40
N GLU A 217 23.61 3.63 -7.95
CA GLU A 217 23.33 3.74 -9.40
C GLU A 217 24.60 3.81 -10.26
N ASN A 218 25.76 4.14 -9.68
CA ASN A 218 27.06 4.18 -10.38
C ASN A 218 27.86 2.87 -10.23
N VAL A 219 27.39 1.94 -9.41
CA VAL A 219 27.99 0.62 -9.31
C VAL A 219 27.49 -0.20 -10.48
N GLN A 220 28.30 -0.31 -11.52
CA GLN A 220 28.14 -1.35 -12.55
C GLN A 220 28.47 -2.68 -11.86
N LEU A 221 27.43 -3.39 -11.41
CA LEU A 221 27.58 -4.81 -11.10
C LEU A 221 27.74 -5.50 -12.44
N GLU A 222 28.97 -5.86 -12.81
CA GLU A 222 29.20 -6.90 -13.79
C GLU A 222 28.51 -8.15 -13.28
N ASP A 223 27.86 -8.90 -14.17
CA ASP A 223 26.99 -10.02 -13.90
C ASP A 223 27.51 -10.86 -12.73
N GLY A 224 26.72 -10.89 -11.65
CA GLY A 224 27.08 -11.71 -10.50
C GLY A 224 26.81 -13.17 -10.81
N GLU A 225 27.86 -13.97 -10.78
CA GLU A 225 27.80 -15.42 -10.62
C GLU A 225 27.15 -15.79 -9.26
#